data_5da3939337a6303ec9522e9a2d4e4a51
#
_entry.id   5da3939337a6303ec9522e9a2d4e4a51
#
_cell.length_a   1.000
_cell.length_b   1.000
_cell.length_c   1.000
_cell.angle_alpha   90.00
_cell.angle_beta   90.00
_cell.angle_gamma   90.00
#
_symmetry.space_group_name_H-M   'P 1'
#
loop_
_entity.id
_entity.type
_entity.pdbx_description
1 polymer ?
#
loop_
_entity_poly.entity_id
_entity_poly.type
_entity_poly.pdbx_seq_one_letter_code
_entity_poly.pdbx_strand_id
1 'polypeptide(L)'
;MVLSSEKTPVVLIRGLLRESRHWLHFPALLSEKLQRPVFTLDLPGCGALYKEKSAASVPALRQQLQQQWAERYPDYQGKALHLVAISMGGMLALDWALAAPEQVKSVVLINSSSAELNPFWQRLQPRNYLKVVLCLLAGPLQREELIWQMTVNLPLQPDVLKQWQQWAIENPVSRINALRQLWAASRFRVQQSPACPVCVVSGLADQLVSPLCSQALANQLNAALLTHADAGHDLPLEAGLWLAAVIDQNLNEVYRQYSCA
;
A
#
# COMPACT_ATOMS: atom_id res chain seq x y z
N MET A 1 20.22 -18.20 -0.29
CA MET A 1 19.93 -18.47 1.15
C MET A 1 18.41 -18.70 1.24
N VAL A 2 17.97 -19.92 1.60
CA VAL A 2 16.54 -20.22 1.75
C VAL A 2 16.09 -19.62 3.09
N LEU A 3 15.24 -18.59 3.03
CA LEU A 3 14.66 -18.01 4.24
C LEU A 3 13.72 -19.04 4.87
N SER A 4 13.91 -19.32 6.15
CA SER A 4 13.09 -20.27 6.90
C SER A 4 11.63 -19.86 6.89
N SER A 5 10.73 -20.80 6.55
CA SER A 5 9.27 -20.62 6.64
C SER A 5 8.76 -20.41 8.07
N GLU A 6 9.63 -20.50 9.06
CA GLU A 6 9.32 -20.28 10.48
C GLU A 6 9.18 -18.78 10.83
N LYS A 7 9.82 -17.88 10.03
CA LYS A 7 9.73 -16.45 10.30
C LYS A 7 8.41 -15.87 9.77
N THR A 8 7.76 -15.05 10.59
CA THR A 8 6.54 -14.31 10.22
C THR A 8 6.75 -13.55 8.91
N PRO A 9 5.95 -13.82 7.87
CA PRO A 9 6.10 -13.17 6.57
C PRO A 9 5.65 -11.71 6.59
N VAL A 10 6.17 -10.93 5.64
CA VAL A 10 5.71 -9.57 5.35
C VAL A 10 4.94 -9.59 4.04
N VAL A 11 3.76 -8.99 4.02
CA VAL A 11 2.93 -8.87 2.82
C VAL A 11 2.80 -7.41 2.43
N LEU A 12 3.18 -7.11 1.19
CA LEU A 12 3.15 -5.77 0.62
C LEU A 12 1.88 -5.58 -0.21
N ILE A 13 1.13 -4.49 0.05
CA ILE A 13 -0.10 -4.15 -0.68
C ILE A 13 0.03 -2.76 -1.28
N ARG A 14 -0.04 -2.68 -2.63
CA ARG A 14 -0.02 -1.41 -3.38
C ARG A 14 -1.36 -0.67 -3.29
N GLY A 15 -1.34 0.58 -3.73
CA GLY A 15 -2.53 1.42 -3.81
C GLY A 15 -3.32 1.26 -5.11
N LEU A 16 -4.20 2.25 -5.34
CA LEU A 16 -5.10 2.36 -6.48
C LEU A 16 -4.34 2.25 -7.83
N LEU A 17 -4.83 1.42 -8.74
CA LEU A 17 -4.30 1.21 -10.10
C LEU A 17 -2.85 0.68 -10.15
N ARG A 18 -2.29 0.26 -9.04
CA ARG A 18 -0.92 -0.28 -8.98
C ARG A 18 -0.94 -1.78 -8.76
N GLU A 19 0.13 -2.43 -9.19
CA GLU A 19 0.34 -3.87 -9.08
C GLU A 19 1.68 -4.19 -8.43
N SER A 20 1.94 -5.45 -8.17
CA SER A 20 3.13 -5.95 -7.46
C SER A 20 4.45 -5.50 -8.10
N ARG A 21 4.54 -5.44 -9.43
CA ARG A 21 5.77 -5.00 -10.14
C ARG A 21 6.15 -3.55 -9.84
N HIS A 22 5.19 -2.71 -9.44
CA HIS A 22 5.46 -1.31 -9.08
C HIS A 22 6.20 -1.14 -7.73
N TRP A 23 6.42 -2.21 -6.98
CA TRP A 23 7.37 -2.20 -5.87
C TRP A 23 8.84 -2.19 -6.35
N LEU A 24 9.09 -2.50 -7.63
CA LEU A 24 10.43 -2.62 -8.22
C LEU A 24 11.31 -3.56 -7.39
N HIS A 25 12.49 -3.11 -6.99
CA HIS A 25 13.44 -3.88 -6.16
C HIS A 25 13.13 -3.83 -4.66
N PHE A 26 12.15 -3.04 -4.22
CA PHE A 26 11.85 -2.85 -2.79
C PHE A 26 11.53 -4.15 -2.03
N PRO A 27 10.79 -5.14 -2.57
CA PRO A 27 10.54 -6.40 -1.87
C PRO A 27 11.83 -7.18 -1.57
N ALA A 28 12.77 -7.21 -2.52
CA ALA A 28 14.06 -7.87 -2.34
C ALA A 28 14.92 -7.15 -1.28
N LEU A 29 15.00 -5.82 -1.38
CA LEU A 29 15.67 -4.96 -0.40
C LEU A 29 15.12 -5.17 1.01
N LEU A 30 13.80 -5.18 1.15
CA LEU A 30 13.14 -5.36 2.45
C LEU A 30 13.36 -6.78 2.99
N SER A 31 13.28 -7.81 2.13
CA SER A 31 13.54 -9.19 2.52
C SER A 31 14.97 -9.40 3.02
N GLU A 32 15.94 -8.80 2.33
CA GLU A 32 17.36 -8.82 2.75
C GLU A 32 17.54 -8.10 4.09
N LYS A 33 16.94 -6.91 4.24
CA LYS A 33 17.06 -6.12 5.48
C LYS A 33 16.44 -6.83 6.68
N LEU A 34 15.25 -7.40 6.51
CA LEU A 34 14.49 -8.05 7.59
C LEU A 34 14.93 -9.51 7.84
N GLN A 35 15.65 -10.12 6.90
CA GLN A 35 15.93 -11.57 6.90
C GLN A 35 14.64 -12.40 7.04
N ARG A 36 13.56 -11.97 6.35
CA ARG A 36 12.20 -12.56 6.36
C ARG A 36 11.66 -12.72 4.95
N PRO A 37 10.74 -13.66 4.73
CA PRO A 37 9.99 -13.73 3.49
C PRO A 37 9.14 -12.46 3.29
N VAL A 38 9.24 -11.86 2.09
CA VAL A 38 8.44 -10.71 1.67
C VAL A 38 7.64 -11.10 0.43
N PHE A 39 6.34 -10.94 0.51
CA PHE A 39 5.39 -11.28 -0.54
C PHE A 39 4.64 -10.04 -1.00
N THR A 40 4.12 -10.10 -2.21
CA THR A 40 3.28 -9.04 -2.79
C THR A 40 1.94 -9.61 -3.21
N LEU A 41 0.87 -8.83 -3.02
CA LEU A 41 -0.47 -9.18 -3.49
C LEU A 41 -0.97 -8.12 -4.47
N ASP A 42 -1.65 -8.59 -5.53
CA ASP A 42 -2.33 -7.73 -6.49
C ASP A 42 -3.80 -7.57 -6.12
N LEU A 43 -4.32 -6.35 -6.29
CA LEU A 43 -5.76 -6.16 -6.22
C LEU A 43 -6.45 -6.79 -7.43
N PRO A 44 -7.61 -7.42 -7.27
CA PRO A 44 -8.42 -7.82 -8.42
C PRO A 44 -8.64 -6.65 -9.38
N GLY A 45 -8.39 -6.88 -10.66
CA GLY A 45 -8.38 -5.86 -11.69
C GLY A 45 -7.02 -5.19 -11.92
N CYS A 46 -5.96 -5.60 -11.21
CA CYS A 46 -4.59 -5.12 -11.38
C CYS A 46 -3.61 -6.29 -11.53
N GLY A 47 -2.46 -6.06 -12.16
CA GLY A 47 -1.36 -7.01 -12.25
C GLY A 47 -1.79 -8.36 -12.83
N ALA A 48 -1.38 -9.46 -12.20
CA ALA A 48 -1.73 -10.80 -12.63
C ALA A 48 -3.26 -11.04 -12.63
N LEU A 49 -4.02 -10.25 -11.85
CA LEU A 49 -5.48 -10.34 -11.72
C LEU A 49 -6.23 -9.28 -12.55
N TYR A 50 -5.61 -8.70 -13.58
CA TYR A 50 -6.18 -7.58 -14.35
C TYR A 50 -7.51 -7.90 -15.03
N LYS A 51 -7.80 -9.17 -15.35
CA LYS A 51 -9.06 -9.63 -15.92
C LYS A 51 -10.18 -9.78 -14.90
N GLU A 52 -9.84 -9.82 -13.62
CA GLU A 52 -10.80 -9.98 -12.56
C GLU A 52 -11.55 -8.68 -12.26
N LYS A 53 -12.72 -8.84 -11.67
CA LYS A 53 -13.56 -7.72 -11.27
C LYS A 53 -13.17 -7.25 -9.86
N SER A 54 -12.70 -6.02 -9.74
CA SER A 54 -12.52 -5.37 -8.44
C SER A 54 -13.85 -5.26 -7.70
N ALA A 55 -13.88 -5.55 -6.42
CA ALA A 55 -15.00 -5.17 -5.58
C ALA A 55 -15.06 -3.64 -5.41
N ALA A 56 -16.24 -3.12 -5.02
CA ALA A 56 -16.48 -1.69 -4.85
C ALA A 56 -16.52 -1.26 -3.37
N SER A 57 -15.95 -2.07 -2.48
CA SER A 57 -15.81 -1.75 -1.05
C SER A 57 -14.50 -2.32 -0.51
N VAL A 58 -13.92 -1.66 0.49
CA VAL A 58 -12.69 -2.10 1.14
C VAL A 58 -12.85 -3.49 1.78
N PRO A 59 -13.92 -3.80 2.53
CA PRO A 59 -14.10 -5.14 3.09
C PRO A 59 -14.14 -6.26 2.04
N ALA A 60 -14.81 -6.04 0.91
CA ALA A 60 -14.88 -7.05 -0.14
C ALA A 60 -13.53 -7.22 -0.89
N LEU A 61 -12.78 -6.12 -1.12
CA LEU A 61 -11.42 -6.19 -1.67
C LEU A 61 -10.47 -6.92 -0.71
N ARG A 62 -10.57 -6.64 0.59
CA ARG A 62 -9.80 -7.35 1.63
C ARG A 62 -10.09 -8.86 1.61
N GLN A 63 -11.35 -9.27 1.49
CA GLN A 63 -11.70 -10.71 1.37
C GLN A 63 -11.05 -11.35 0.16
N GLN A 64 -11.04 -10.66 -0.99
CA GLN A 64 -10.35 -11.14 -2.20
C GLN A 64 -8.83 -11.27 -1.98
N LEU A 65 -8.20 -10.33 -1.25
CA LEU A 65 -6.77 -10.44 -0.89
C LEU A 65 -6.50 -11.60 0.08
N GLN A 66 -7.36 -11.81 1.06
CA GLN A 66 -7.23 -12.94 2.00
C GLN A 66 -7.35 -14.28 1.29
N GLN A 67 -8.29 -14.40 0.36
CA GLN A 67 -8.42 -15.58 -0.47
C GLN A 67 -7.17 -15.82 -1.34
N GLN A 68 -6.69 -14.77 -2.02
CA GLN A 68 -5.45 -14.84 -2.81
C GLN A 68 -4.25 -15.26 -1.96
N TRP A 69 -4.13 -14.73 -0.74
CA TRP A 69 -3.08 -15.12 0.19
C TRP A 69 -3.15 -16.61 0.53
N ALA A 70 -4.32 -17.11 0.90
CA ALA A 70 -4.51 -18.50 1.27
C ALA A 70 -4.24 -19.48 0.10
N GLU A 71 -4.69 -19.11 -1.11
CA GLU A 71 -4.50 -19.94 -2.32
C GLU A 71 -3.06 -19.95 -2.82
N ARG A 72 -2.40 -18.78 -2.78
CA ARG A 72 -1.08 -18.60 -3.39
C ARG A 72 0.06 -19.02 -2.45
N TYR A 73 -0.17 -18.95 -1.14
CA TYR A 73 0.84 -19.22 -0.13
C TYR A 73 0.31 -20.17 0.96
N PRO A 74 -0.07 -21.42 0.61
CA PRO A 74 -0.66 -22.38 1.53
C PRO A 74 0.26 -22.73 2.71
N ASP A 75 1.58 -22.68 2.54
CA ASP A 75 2.57 -22.93 3.61
C ASP A 75 2.50 -21.89 4.76
N TYR A 76 1.86 -20.77 4.53
CA TYR A 76 1.64 -19.70 5.51
C TYR A 76 0.21 -19.63 6.02
N GLN A 77 -0.64 -20.57 5.63
CA GLN A 77 -2.02 -20.63 6.11
C GLN A 77 -2.05 -20.85 7.63
N GLY A 78 -2.84 -20.04 8.33
CA GLY A 78 -2.92 -20.06 9.80
C GLY A 78 -1.76 -19.39 10.53
N LYS A 79 -0.75 -18.87 9.80
CA LYS A 79 0.34 -18.09 10.39
C LYS A 79 0.01 -16.60 10.34
N ALA A 80 0.33 -15.89 11.41
CA ALA A 80 0.23 -14.43 11.43
C ALA A 80 1.24 -13.79 10.45
N LEU A 81 0.92 -12.60 9.95
CA LEU A 81 1.71 -11.86 8.98
C LEU A 81 1.86 -10.38 9.39
N HIS A 82 2.89 -9.72 8.86
CA HIS A 82 3.02 -8.27 8.92
C HIS A 82 2.49 -7.66 7.61
N LEU A 83 1.69 -6.61 7.71
CA LEU A 83 1.19 -5.87 6.55
C LEU A 83 1.99 -4.57 6.39
N VAL A 84 2.54 -4.35 5.20
CA VAL A 84 3.15 -3.09 4.80
C VAL A 84 2.40 -2.59 3.57
N ALA A 85 1.73 -1.45 3.69
CA ALA A 85 0.76 -1.10 2.68
C ALA A 85 0.72 0.41 2.42
N ILE A 86 0.64 0.78 1.13
CA ILE A 86 0.66 2.17 0.68
C ILE A 86 -0.72 2.63 0.19
N SER A 87 -1.11 3.87 0.54
CA SER A 87 -2.29 4.54 0.01
C SER A 87 -3.58 3.73 0.27
N MET A 88 -4.35 3.39 -0.76
CA MET A 88 -5.51 2.49 -0.66
C MET A 88 -5.14 1.12 -0.07
N GLY A 89 -3.93 0.61 -0.34
CA GLY A 89 -3.43 -0.61 0.29
C GLY A 89 -3.44 -0.52 1.82
N GLY A 90 -3.12 0.64 2.39
CA GLY A 90 -3.19 0.90 3.83
C GLY A 90 -4.61 0.79 4.39
N MET A 91 -5.62 1.19 3.61
CA MET A 91 -7.04 1.01 3.99
C MET A 91 -7.40 -0.47 4.07
N LEU A 92 -6.91 -1.27 3.11
CA LEU A 92 -7.11 -2.72 3.08
C LEU A 92 -6.39 -3.43 4.22
N ALA A 93 -5.17 -3.01 4.53
CA ALA A 93 -4.38 -3.55 5.64
C ALA A 93 -5.04 -3.28 7.01
N LEU A 94 -5.57 -2.08 7.21
CA LEU A 94 -6.36 -1.75 8.42
C LEU A 94 -7.63 -2.60 8.52
N ASP A 95 -8.39 -2.70 7.44
CA ASP A 95 -9.61 -3.52 7.42
C ASP A 95 -9.28 -5.01 7.67
N TRP A 96 -8.14 -5.49 7.16
CA TRP A 96 -7.67 -6.86 7.42
C TRP A 96 -7.34 -7.08 8.89
N ALA A 97 -6.57 -6.17 9.49
CA ALA A 97 -6.20 -6.26 10.90
C ALA A 97 -7.40 -6.17 11.85
N LEU A 98 -8.44 -5.44 11.45
CA LEU A 98 -9.69 -5.33 12.22
C LEU A 98 -10.58 -6.57 12.06
N ALA A 99 -10.65 -7.14 10.85
CA ALA A 99 -11.54 -8.24 10.53
C ALA A 99 -10.97 -9.62 10.92
N ALA A 100 -9.65 -9.76 11.00
CA ALA A 100 -8.94 -11.01 11.32
C ALA A 100 -7.69 -10.70 12.19
N PRO A 101 -7.89 -10.24 13.44
CA PRO A 101 -6.80 -9.81 14.30
C PRO A 101 -5.79 -10.92 14.61
N GLU A 102 -6.20 -12.17 14.58
CA GLU A 102 -5.33 -13.35 14.76
C GLU A 102 -4.34 -13.55 13.59
N GLN A 103 -4.67 -13.03 12.41
CA GLN A 103 -3.84 -13.17 11.21
C GLN A 103 -2.80 -12.03 11.08
N VAL A 104 -2.99 -10.91 11.77
CA VAL A 104 -2.15 -9.73 11.57
C VAL A 104 -1.35 -9.39 12.81
N LYS A 105 -0.03 -9.49 12.71
CA LYS A 105 0.90 -9.21 13.81
C LYS A 105 1.27 -7.74 13.95
N SER A 106 1.35 -7.01 12.84
CA SER A 106 1.50 -5.55 12.83
C SER A 106 1.14 -4.96 11.46
N VAL A 107 0.90 -3.66 11.43
CA VAL A 107 0.58 -2.91 10.20
C VAL A 107 1.50 -1.70 10.07
N VAL A 108 2.10 -1.52 8.89
CA VAL A 108 2.78 -0.30 8.49
C VAL A 108 1.97 0.38 7.38
N LEU A 109 1.47 1.57 7.66
CA LEU A 109 0.66 2.38 6.74
C LEU A 109 1.51 3.47 6.11
N ILE A 110 1.57 3.50 4.79
CA ILE A 110 2.36 4.49 4.04
C ILE A 110 1.39 5.38 3.26
N ASN A 111 1.44 6.70 3.50
CA ASN A 111 0.69 7.72 2.76
C ASN A 111 -0.81 7.39 2.59
N SER A 112 -1.46 6.90 3.64
CA SER A 112 -2.86 6.48 3.61
C SER A 112 -3.79 7.53 4.22
N SER A 113 -5.11 7.30 4.16
CA SER A 113 -6.13 8.24 4.64
C SER A 113 -7.44 7.55 5.00
N SER A 114 -8.30 8.23 5.75
CA SER A 114 -9.66 7.78 6.07
C SER A 114 -10.68 8.90 5.84
N ALA A 115 -11.86 8.56 5.32
CA ALA A 115 -12.93 9.54 5.01
C ALA A 115 -13.53 10.19 6.26
N GLU A 116 -13.39 9.55 7.40
CA GLU A 116 -13.87 10.07 8.68
C GLU A 116 -12.96 11.15 9.25
N LEU A 117 -11.64 11.01 9.01
CA LEU A 117 -10.63 11.86 9.63
C LEU A 117 -10.31 13.11 8.82
N ASN A 118 -10.40 12.99 7.50
CA ASN A 118 -9.99 14.07 6.60
C ASN A 118 -10.99 14.28 5.46
N PRO A 119 -11.24 15.54 5.10
CA PRO A 119 -12.08 15.88 3.96
C PRO A 119 -11.45 15.39 2.64
N PHE A 120 -12.29 15.18 1.62
CA PHE A 120 -11.85 14.57 0.37
C PHE A 120 -10.74 15.35 -0.34
N TRP A 121 -10.67 16.68 -0.20
CA TRP A 121 -9.63 17.53 -0.80
C TRP A 121 -8.25 17.40 -0.12
N GLN A 122 -8.14 16.81 1.05
CA GLN A 122 -6.88 16.39 1.66
C GLN A 122 -6.50 14.97 1.24
N ARG A 123 -7.50 14.10 1.08
CA ARG A 123 -7.32 12.70 0.68
C ARG A 123 -7.00 12.55 -0.82
N LEU A 124 -7.41 13.50 -1.62
CA LEU A 124 -7.00 13.72 -3.00
C LEU A 124 -6.83 15.23 -3.19
N GLN A 125 -5.60 15.71 -3.26
CA GLN A 125 -5.35 17.14 -3.35
C GLN A 125 -5.93 17.74 -4.64
N PRO A 126 -6.56 18.94 -4.60
CA PRO A 126 -7.31 19.54 -5.72
C PRO A 126 -6.48 19.71 -7.00
N ARG A 127 -5.16 19.94 -6.87
CA ARG A 127 -4.23 20.03 -8.00
C ARG A 127 -4.25 18.80 -8.92
N ASN A 128 -4.75 17.66 -8.43
CA ASN A 128 -4.76 16.39 -9.14
C ASN A 128 -6.13 16.03 -9.74
N TYR A 129 -7.20 16.78 -9.48
CA TYR A 129 -8.55 16.43 -9.96
C TYR A 129 -8.62 16.26 -11.47
N LEU A 130 -8.06 17.22 -12.22
CA LEU A 130 -8.02 17.13 -13.67
C LEU A 130 -7.17 15.94 -14.14
N LYS A 131 -6.02 15.69 -13.51
CA LYS A 131 -5.15 14.55 -13.85
C LYS A 131 -5.85 13.22 -13.59
N VAL A 132 -6.62 13.09 -12.50
CA VAL A 132 -7.41 11.88 -12.20
C VAL A 132 -8.48 11.65 -13.26
N VAL A 133 -9.20 12.69 -13.69
CA VAL A 133 -10.17 12.60 -14.80
C VAL A 133 -9.46 12.15 -16.08
N LEU A 134 -8.34 12.79 -16.41
CA LEU A 134 -7.55 12.40 -17.58
C LEU A 134 -7.02 10.96 -17.48
N CYS A 135 -6.60 10.48 -16.31
CA CYS A 135 -6.20 9.09 -16.11
C CYS A 135 -7.33 8.09 -16.43
N LEU A 136 -8.58 8.42 -16.12
CA LEU A 136 -9.74 7.58 -16.45
C LEU A 136 -10.04 7.53 -17.94
N LEU A 137 -9.69 8.58 -18.67
CA LEU A 137 -9.94 8.71 -20.12
C LEU A 137 -8.75 8.25 -20.97
N ALA A 138 -7.54 8.39 -20.45
CA ALA A 138 -6.29 8.13 -21.15
C ALA A 138 -6.07 6.63 -21.46
N GLY A 139 -5.28 6.37 -22.49
CA GLY A 139 -4.69 5.07 -22.77
C GLY A 139 -3.59 4.69 -21.76
N PRO A 140 -3.11 3.44 -21.79
CA PRO A 140 -2.14 2.95 -20.79
C PRO A 140 -0.89 3.81 -20.66
N LEU A 141 -0.27 4.21 -21.76
CA LEU A 141 0.98 4.99 -21.75
C LEU A 141 0.82 6.34 -21.07
N GLN A 142 -0.15 7.12 -21.51
CA GLN A 142 -0.42 8.46 -20.98
C GLN A 142 -0.89 8.39 -19.52
N ARG A 143 -1.61 7.34 -19.15
CA ARG A 143 -2.05 7.12 -17.78
C ARG A 143 -0.85 6.99 -16.82
N GLU A 144 0.18 6.23 -17.18
CA GLU A 144 1.38 6.06 -16.36
C GLU A 144 2.18 7.37 -16.21
N GLU A 145 2.25 8.19 -17.25
CA GLU A 145 2.85 9.53 -17.18
C GLU A 145 2.09 10.43 -16.18
N LEU A 146 0.76 10.44 -16.25
CA LEU A 146 -0.07 11.20 -15.32
C LEU A 146 0.07 10.71 -13.88
N ILE A 147 0.15 9.38 -13.69
CA ILE A 147 0.39 8.80 -12.36
C ILE A 147 1.76 9.20 -11.84
N TRP A 148 2.82 9.11 -12.65
CA TRP A 148 4.15 9.59 -12.27
C TRP A 148 4.11 11.03 -11.76
N GLN A 149 3.52 11.93 -12.55
CA GLN A 149 3.39 13.36 -12.19
C GLN A 149 2.58 13.62 -10.91
N MET A 150 1.73 12.70 -10.48
CA MET A 150 0.94 12.85 -9.25
C MET A 150 1.62 12.23 -8.03
N THR A 151 2.46 11.21 -8.24
CA THR A 151 2.92 10.34 -7.15
C THR A 151 4.42 10.40 -6.89
N VAL A 152 5.22 10.90 -7.83
CA VAL A 152 6.69 10.89 -7.75
C VAL A 152 7.23 12.31 -7.85
N ASN A 153 8.07 12.69 -6.89
CA ASN A 153 8.75 14.00 -6.87
C ASN A 153 10.14 13.96 -7.51
N LEU A 154 10.71 12.78 -7.69
CA LEU A 154 11.99 12.63 -8.37
C LEU A 154 11.89 13.11 -9.83
N PRO A 155 13.00 13.59 -10.42
CA PRO A 155 13.06 13.79 -11.85
C PRO A 155 12.60 12.55 -12.60
N LEU A 156 11.95 12.77 -13.74
CA LEU A 156 11.44 11.65 -14.55
C LEU A 156 12.57 10.67 -14.86
N GLN A 157 12.37 9.41 -14.52
CA GLN A 157 13.27 8.30 -14.83
C GLN A 157 12.69 7.54 -16.05
N PRO A 158 13.21 7.79 -17.27
CA PRO A 158 12.61 7.27 -18.49
C PRO A 158 12.52 5.75 -18.52
N ASP A 159 13.51 5.06 -17.97
CA ASP A 159 13.52 3.59 -17.97
C ASP A 159 12.48 3.00 -17.02
N VAL A 160 12.28 3.61 -15.85
CA VAL A 160 11.24 3.21 -14.91
C VAL A 160 9.85 3.48 -15.50
N LEU A 161 9.65 4.66 -16.09
CA LEU A 161 8.37 4.99 -16.73
C LEU A 161 8.07 4.05 -17.90
N LYS A 162 9.06 3.70 -18.74
CA LYS A 162 8.88 2.72 -19.82
C LYS A 162 8.47 1.34 -19.27
N GLN A 163 9.04 0.91 -18.15
CA GLN A 163 8.63 -0.34 -17.50
C GLN A 163 7.17 -0.27 -17.04
N TRP A 164 6.74 0.82 -16.37
CA TRP A 164 5.36 1.02 -15.96
C TRP A 164 4.40 1.01 -17.14
N GLN A 165 4.75 1.70 -18.23
CA GLN A 165 3.99 1.73 -19.47
C GLN A 165 3.86 0.34 -20.11
N GLN A 166 4.95 -0.43 -20.12
CA GLN A 166 4.93 -1.80 -20.62
C GLN A 166 4.01 -2.68 -19.79
N TRP A 167 4.07 -2.61 -18.45
CA TRP A 167 3.18 -3.36 -17.57
C TRP A 167 1.72 -2.96 -17.72
N ALA A 168 1.45 -1.68 -17.95
CA ALA A 168 0.09 -1.21 -18.21
C ALA A 168 -0.47 -1.67 -19.56
N ILE A 169 0.38 -1.97 -20.56
CA ILE A 169 -0.02 -2.60 -21.82
C ILE A 169 -0.30 -4.10 -21.62
N GLU A 170 0.57 -4.79 -20.88
CA GLU A 170 0.44 -6.22 -20.62
C GLU A 170 -0.79 -6.55 -19.76
N ASN A 171 -1.00 -5.77 -18.72
CA ASN A 171 -2.05 -5.97 -17.71
C ASN A 171 -2.91 -4.71 -17.51
N PRO A 172 -3.70 -4.30 -18.52
CA PRO A 172 -4.42 -3.04 -18.48
C PRO A 172 -5.52 -3.03 -17.42
N VAL A 173 -5.44 -2.07 -16.50
CA VAL A 173 -6.53 -1.84 -15.55
C VAL A 173 -7.73 -1.23 -16.28
N SER A 174 -8.87 -1.90 -16.25
CA SER A 174 -10.10 -1.40 -16.88
C SER A 174 -10.64 -0.16 -16.16
N ARG A 175 -11.31 0.73 -16.92
CA ARG A 175 -11.96 1.93 -16.35
C ARG A 175 -12.96 1.58 -15.25
N ILE A 176 -13.69 0.49 -15.42
CA ILE A 176 -14.68 0.02 -14.43
C ILE A 176 -13.98 -0.40 -13.13
N ASN A 177 -12.87 -1.13 -13.22
CA ASN A 177 -12.10 -1.50 -12.03
C ASN A 177 -11.48 -0.27 -11.35
N ALA A 178 -10.94 0.68 -12.12
CA ALA A 178 -10.44 1.94 -11.61
C ALA A 178 -11.51 2.72 -10.82
N LEU A 179 -12.71 2.86 -11.37
CA LEU A 179 -13.82 3.54 -10.71
C LEU A 179 -14.29 2.80 -9.45
N ARG A 180 -14.33 1.46 -9.47
CA ARG A 180 -14.70 0.65 -8.29
C ARG A 180 -13.69 0.79 -7.16
N GLN A 181 -12.40 0.74 -7.47
CA GLN A 181 -11.35 0.94 -6.49
C GLN A 181 -11.39 2.37 -5.92
N LEU A 182 -11.54 3.37 -6.78
CA LEU A 182 -11.67 4.77 -6.34
C LEU A 182 -12.90 4.97 -5.43
N TRP A 183 -14.02 4.36 -5.80
CA TRP A 183 -15.23 4.38 -4.99
C TRP A 183 -15.03 3.72 -3.63
N ALA A 184 -14.43 2.53 -3.60
CA ALA A 184 -14.10 1.84 -2.36
C ALA A 184 -13.20 2.68 -1.45
N ALA A 185 -12.12 3.25 -2.01
CA ALA A 185 -11.19 4.10 -1.27
C ALA A 185 -11.88 5.37 -0.75
N SER A 186 -12.72 6.04 -1.56
CA SER A 186 -13.40 7.28 -1.16
C SER A 186 -14.31 7.13 0.05
N ARG A 187 -14.85 5.92 0.27
CA ARG A 187 -15.80 5.61 1.35
C ARG A 187 -15.18 4.94 2.57
N PHE A 188 -13.89 4.59 2.51
CA PHE A 188 -13.22 3.94 3.63
C PHE A 188 -13.22 4.81 4.88
N ARG A 189 -13.62 4.22 6.01
CA ARG A 189 -13.65 4.84 7.33
C ARG A 189 -13.01 3.90 8.35
N VAL A 190 -12.09 4.41 9.14
CA VAL A 190 -11.52 3.69 10.28
C VAL A 190 -12.23 4.14 11.57
N GLN A 191 -12.96 3.24 12.19
CA GLN A 191 -13.77 3.56 13.40
C GLN A 191 -13.07 3.15 14.69
N GLN A 192 -12.13 2.22 14.63
CA GLN A 192 -11.43 1.69 15.79
C GLN A 192 -10.00 1.30 15.44
N SER A 193 -9.14 1.23 16.46
CA SER A 193 -7.77 0.74 16.29
C SER A 193 -7.76 -0.79 16.27
N PRO A 194 -6.92 -1.42 15.41
CA PRO A 194 -6.71 -2.86 15.47
C PRO A 194 -5.99 -3.25 16.78
N ALA A 195 -6.11 -4.52 17.15
CA ALA A 195 -5.44 -5.06 18.35
C ALA A 195 -3.91 -5.15 18.20
N CYS A 196 -3.41 -5.19 16.96
CA CYS A 196 -1.97 -5.25 16.68
C CYS A 196 -1.33 -3.86 16.61
N PRO A 197 -0.02 -3.74 16.85
CA PRO A 197 0.72 -2.49 16.67
C PRO A 197 0.60 -1.93 15.25
N VAL A 198 0.43 -0.61 15.16
CA VAL A 198 0.37 0.14 13.90
C VAL A 198 1.49 1.18 13.89
N CYS A 199 2.16 1.32 12.76
CA CYS A 199 3.09 2.41 12.46
C CYS A 199 2.59 3.16 11.22
N VAL A 200 2.60 4.49 11.27
CA VAL A 200 2.24 5.34 10.14
C VAL A 200 3.50 5.98 9.59
N VAL A 201 3.68 5.91 8.28
CA VAL A 201 4.81 6.49 7.56
C VAL A 201 4.29 7.49 6.54
N SER A 202 4.89 8.66 6.46
CA SER A 202 4.46 9.71 5.54
C SER A 202 5.63 10.40 4.84
N GLY A 203 5.49 10.59 3.53
CA GLY A 203 6.28 11.56 2.79
C GLY A 203 5.69 12.95 2.98
N LEU A 204 6.49 13.90 3.51
CA LEU A 204 6.00 15.28 3.75
C LEU A 204 5.81 16.06 2.44
N ALA A 205 6.47 15.65 1.37
CA ALA A 205 6.29 16.23 0.05
C ALA A 205 5.24 15.51 -0.82
N ASP A 206 4.37 14.66 -0.22
CA ASP A 206 3.29 13.98 -0.95
C ASP A 206 2.33 15.00 -1.58
N GLN A 207 2.28 14.97 -2.92
CA GLN A 207 1.44 15.87 -3.71
C GLN A 207 0.08 15.29 -4.08
N LEU A 208 -0.13 13.99 -3.85
CA LEU A 208 -1.39 13.31 -4.13
C LEU A 208 -2.31 13.31 -2.91
N VAL A 209 -1.81 12.85 -1.77
CA VAL A 209 -2.51 12.81 -0.48
C VAL A 209 -1.81 13.77 0.47
N SER A 210 -2.56 14.61 1.17
CA SER A 210 -1.97 15.52 2.15
C SER A 210 -1.32 14.74 3.31
N PRO A 211 -0.11 15.09 3.75
CA PRO A 211 0.52 14.50 4.94
C PRO A 211 -0.33 14.62 6.22
N LEU A 212 -1.26 15.59 6.27
CA LEU A 212 -2.24 15.71 7.34
C LEU A 212 -3.13 14.46 7.49
N CYS A 213 -3.31 13.69 6.41
CA CYS A 213 -4.04 12.44 6.49
C CYS A 213 -3.30 11.38 7.30
N SER A 214 -2.00 11.26 7.10
CA SER A 214 -1.14 10.37 7.89
C SER A 214 -1.07 10.80 9.35
N GLN A 215 -0.98 12.11 9.62
CA GLN A 215 -1.01 12.66 10.98
C GLN A 215 -2.35 12.32 11.67
N ALA A 216 -3.48 12.50 10.98
CA ALA A 216 -4.79 12.19 11.52
C ALA A 216 -4.97 10.69 11.80
N LEU A 217 -4.46 9.82 10.91
CA LEU A 217 -4.45 8.37 11.12
C LEU A 217 -3.58 7.98 12.33
N ALA A 218 -2.38 8.54 12.46
CA ALA A 218 -1.50 8.27 13.60
C ALA A 218 -2.15 8.65 14.92
N ASN A 219 -2.78 9.81 14.99
CA ASN A 219 -3.51 10.27 16.16
C ASN A 219 -4.70 9.36 16.50
N GLN A 220 -5.53 9.00 15.50
CA GLN A 220 -6.70 8.14 15.67
C GLN A 220 -6.33 6.74 16.16
N LEU A 221 -5.22 6.20 15.64
CA LEU A 221 -4.77 4.84 15.93
C LEU A 221 -3.83 4.77 17.13
N ASN A 222 -3.50 5.91 17.76
CA ASN A 222 -2.46 6.04 18.79
C ASN A 222 -1.15 5.38 18.34
N ALA A 223 -0.75 5.64 17.10
CA ALA A 223 0.38 5.01 16.42
C ALA A 223 1.56 5.98 16.26
N ALA A 224 2.78 5.46 16.21
CA ALA A 224 3.95 6.24 15.83
C ALA A 224 3.79 6.79 14.41
N LEU A 225 4.16 8.06 14.20
CA LEU A 225 4.26 8.70 12.90
C LEU A 225 5.73 8.94 12.55
N LEU A 226 6.20 8.34 11.48
CA LEU A 226 7.55 8.52 10.97
C LEU A 226 7.48 9.22 9.60
N THR A 227 8.28 10.25 9.41
CA THR A 227 8.17 11.13 8.24
C THR A 227 9.49 11.23 7.47
N HIS A 228 9.39 11.27 6.15
CA HIS A 228 10.51 11.61 5.26
C HIS A 228 10.28 13.01 4.66
N ALA A 229 11.26 13.91 4.79
CA ALA A 229 11.08 15.33 4.45
C ALA A 229 10.74 15.56 2.97
N ASP A 230 11.45 14.88 2.06
CA ASP A 230 11.46 15.20 0.62
C ASP A 230 10.67 14.21 -0.22
N ALA A 231 10.32 13.01 0.31
CA ALA A 231 9.63 11.99 -0.45
C ALA A 231 8.16 12.34 -0.70
N GLY A 232 7.69 11.99 -1.90
CA GLY A 232 6.31 12.12 -2.32
C GLY A 232 5.45 10.92 -1.96
N HIS A 233 4.45 10.64 -2.82
CA HIS A 233 3.47 9.57 -2.58
C HIS A 233 4.07 8.18 -2.76
N ASP A 234 4.93 7.97 -3.76
CA ASP A 234 5.57 6.66 -3.99
C ASP A 234 6.88 6.53 -3.19
N LEU A 235 6.74 6.52 -1.89
CA LEU A 235 7.83 6.46 -0.91
C LEU A 235 8.78 5.26 -1.13
N PRO A 236 8.31 4.06 -1.52
CA PRO A 236 9.19 2.93 -1.86
C PRO A 236 10.14 3.20 -3.02
N LEU A 237 9.72 3.97 -4.03
CA LEU A 237 10.54 4.38 -5.15
C LEU A 237 11.51 5.50 -4.76
N GLU A 238 11.03 6.49 -3.99
CA GLU A 238 11.79 7.72 -3.72
C GLU A 238 12.78 7.58 -2.55
N ALA A 239 12.42 6.79 -1.53
CA ALA A 239 13.19 6.63 -0.29
C ALA A 239 13.22 5.18 0.21
N GLY A 240 13.37 4.20 -0.71
CA GLY A 240 13.25 2.78 -0.39
C GLY A 240 14.22 2.29 0.69
N LEU A 241 15.48 2.74 0.70
CA LEU A 241 16.45 2.37 1.74
C LEU A 241 16.03 2.87 3.12
N TRP A 242 15.61 4.13 3.21
CA TRP A 242 15.11 4.73 4.44
C TRP A 242 13.85 4.01 4.93
N LEU A 243 12.91 3.75 4.03
CA LEU A 243 11.66 3.06 4.35
C LEU A 243 11.92 1.64 4.87
N ALA A 244 12.85 0.90 4.25
CA ALA A 244 13.23 -0.44 4.71
C ALA A 244 13.86 -0.40 6.12
N ALA A 245 14.67 0.60 6.43
CA ALA A 245 15.26 0.80 7.76
C ALA A 245 14.17 1.13 8.81
N VAL A 246 13.22 1.99 8.46
CA VAL A 246 12.07 2.35 9.32
C VAL A 246 11.21 1.11 9.62
N ILE A 247 10.91 0.31 8.61
CA ILE A 247 10.13 -0.93 8.78
C ILE A 247 10.88 -1.92 9.68
N ASP A 248 12.18 -2.11 9.46
CA ASP A 248 13.01 -3.01 10.27
C ASP A 248 13.02 -2.60 11.75
N GLN A 249 13.25 -1.32 12.01
CA GLN A 249 13.21 -0.79 13.37
C GLN A 249 11.85 -1.03 14.04
N ASN A 250 10.76 -0.70 13.35
CA ASN A 250 9.41 -0.87 13.88
C ASN A 250 9.08 -2.35 14.17
N LEU A 251 9.41 -3.27 13.26
CA LEU A 251 9.17 -4.69 13.49
C LEU A 251 10.01 -5.25 14.65
N ASN A 252 11.25 -4.78 14.82
CA ASN A 252 12.08 -5.18 15.95
C ASN A 252 11.52 -4.68 17.29
N GLU A 253 10.94 -3.48 17.34
CA GLU A 253 10.24 -2.96 18.53
C GLU A 253 9.00 -3.79 18.87
N VAL A 254 8.20 -4.16 17.86
CA VAL A 254 7.06 -5.07 18.02
C VAL A 254 7.50 -6.39 18.67
N TYR A 255 8.59 -7.02 18.19
CA TYR A 255 9.07 -8.27 18.77
C TYR A 255 9.57 -8.11 20.21
N ARG A 256 10.22 -7.02 20.56
CA ARG A 256 10.66 -6.76 21.94
C ARG A 256 9.48 -6.68 22.91
N GLN A 257 8.39 -6.01 22.51
CA GLN A 257 7.18 -5.90 23.35
C GLN A 257 6.53 -7.27 23.60
N TYR A 258 6.49 -8.16 22.61
CA TYR A 258 5.92 -9.50 22.77
C TYR A 258 6.86 -10.51 23.46
N SER A 259 8.15 -10.23 23.54
CA SER A 259 9.12 -11.11 24.24
C SER A 259 9.19 -10.85 25.74
N CYS A 260 8.60 -9.75 26.21
CA CYS A 260 8.55 -9.33 27.62
C CYS A 260 7.19 -9.58 28.28
N ALA A 261 6.21 -10.10 27.56
CA ALA A 261 4.87 -10.45 28.02
C ALA A 261 4.69 -11.97 28.12
#